data_c65403d11ede9ba36452ebe4a68bb796
#
_entry.id   c65403d11ede9ba36452ebe4a68bb796
#
_cell.length_a   1.000
_cell.length_b   1.000
_cell.length_c   1.000
_cell.angle_alpha   90.00
_cell.angle_beta   90.00
_cell.angle_gamma   90.00
#
_symmetry.space_group_name_H-M   'P 1'
#
loop_
_entity.id
_entity.type
_entity.pdbx_description
1 polymer ?
#
loop_
_entity_poly.entity_id
_entity_poly.type
_entity_poly.pdbx_seq_one_letter_code
_entity_poly.pdbx_strand_id
1 'polypeptide(L)'
;GWTIPEWTDLTDVALPEALTLVYHLPVELHTMASQLKTYLALQGCELTVIFHDAKTWDGCQQLAEADIMMGDRLIGEAPEYTLEQWLRCDTLWPHLLSAPQFAHLMATLDAVQVLPDAAARHLALKEVFTRLMESAFLTPLFNYQYQISAPPGVNGIRLNPRGWFDFTEAWLPA
;
A
#
# COMPACT_ATOMS: atom_id res chain seq x y z
N GLY A 1 -8.92 -15.25 0.46
CA GLY A 1 -8.52 -14.80 -0.85
C GLY A 1 -9.29 -13.54 -1.19
N TRP A 2 -8.60 -12.49 -1.58
CA TRP A 2 -9.22 -11.27 -2.09
C TRP A 2 -9.66 -11.56 -3.52
N THR A 3 -10.93 -11.47 -3.81
CA THR A 3 -11.43 -11.39 -5.19
C THR A 3 -11.25 -9.93 -5.62
N ILE A 4 -10.42 -9.73 -6.63
CA ILE A 4 -10.35 -8.44 -7.34
C ILE A 4 -11.74 -8.25 -7.97
N PRO A 5 -12.42 -7.12 -7.74
CA PRO A 5 -13.67 -6.82 -8.44
C PRO A 5 -13.44 -6.91 -9.95
N GLU A 6 -14.40 -7.49 -10.68
CA GLU A 6 -14.37 -7.42 -12.14
C GLU A 6 -14.27 -5.94 -12.54
N TRP A 7 -13.38 -5.66 -13.48
CA TRP A 7 -13.22 -4.32 -14.03
C TRP A 7 -14.56 -3.89 -14.60
N THR A 8 -15.22 -2.97 -13.90
CA THR A 8 -16.35 -2.26 -14.49
C THR A 8 -15.80 -1.41 -15.63
N ASP A 9 -16.46 -1.52 -16.77
CA ASP A 9 -16.10 -0.78 -17.96
C ASP A 9 -16.09 0.73 -17.64
N LEU A 10 -14.90 1.34 -17.61
CA LEU A 10 -14.71 2.75 -17.25
C LEU A 10 -15.08 3.70 -18.42
N THR A 11 -15.72 3.19 -19.45
CA THR A 11 -16.06 3.96 -20.66
C THR A 11 -16.95 5.18 -20.40
N ASP A 12 -17.64 5.23 -19.25
CA ASP A 12 -18.54 6.34 -18.89
C ASP A 12 -17.95 7.30 -17.85
N VAL A 13 -16.70 7.10 -17.40
CA VAL A 13 -16.06 8.01 -16.44
C VAL A 13 -15.22 9.04 -17.21
N ALA A 14 -15.61 10.29 -17.14
CA ALA A 14 -14.79 11.39 -17.67
C ALA A 14 -13.51 11.50 -16.82
N LEU A 15 -12.37 11.18 -17.43
CA LEU A 15 -11.08 11.42 -16.81
C LEU A 15 -10.75 12.93 -16.83
N PRO A 16 -10.05 13.47 -15.83
CA PRO A 16 -9.51 14.82 -15.89
C PRO A 16 -8.46 14.93 -17.01
N GLU A 17 -8.21 16.15 -17.48
CA GLU A 17 -7.21 16.41 -18.51
C GLU A 17 -5.79 16.04 -18.07
N ALA A 18 -5.50 16.24 -16.78
CA ALA A 18 -4.19 15.96 -16.21
C ALA A 18 -4.30 15.42 -14.77
N LEU A 19 -3.34 14.57 -14.41
CA LEU A 19 -3.16 14.01 -13.06
C LEU A 19 -1.68 14.03 -12.68
N THR A 20 -1.40 14.10 -11.39
CA THR A 20 -0.06 13.96 -10.82
C THR A 20 0.03 12.70 -9.98
N LEU A 21 0.96 11.82 -10.33
CA LEU A 21 1.29 10.61 -9.56
C LEU A 21 2.64 10.78 -8.89
N VAL A 22 2.67 10.60 -7.58
CA VAL A 22 3.89 10.57 -6.79
C VAL A 22 4.12 9.14 -6.29
N TYR A 23 5.35 8.65 -6.40
CA TYR A 23 5.71 7.32 -5.89
C TYR A 23 7.13 7.30 -5.33
N HIS A 24 7.39 6.32 -4.47
CA HIS A 24 8.73 5.99 -4.00
C HIS A 24 9.02 4.50 -4.20
N LEU A 25 10.27 4.09 -3.94
CA LEU A 25 10.70 2.68 -4.03
C LEU A 25 9.58 1.68 -3.65
N PRO A 26 9.54 0.50 -4.27
CA PRO A 26 10.60 -0.15 -5.02
C PRO A 26 10.56 0.10 -6.54
N VAL A 27 11.59 -0.40 -7.25
CA VAL A 27 11.80 -0.19 -8.69
C VAL A 27 10.63 -0.70 -9.53
N GLU A 28 9.91 -1.70 -9.06
CA GLU A 28 8.73 -2.27 -9.73
C GLU A 28 7.63 -1.22 -9.90
N LEU A 29 7.49 -0.29 -8.95
CA LEU A 29 6.52 0.79 -9.05
C LEU A 29 6.85 1.76 -10.19
N HIS A 30 8.13 1.90 -10.55
CA HIS A 30 8.52 2.70 -11.71
C HIS A 30 7.93 2.16 -13.01
N THR A 31 8.00 0.85 -13.20
CA THR A 31 7.40 0.20 -14.38
C THR A 31 5.89 0.40 -14.40
N MET A 32 5.23 0.24 -13.26
CA MET A 32 3.78 0.45 -13.15
C MET A 32 3.37 1.89 -13.40
N ALA A 33 4.09 2.86 -12.84
CA ALA A 33 3.84 4.28 -13.08
C ALA A 33 3.97 4.62 -14.58
N SER A 34 4.98 4.05 -15.25
CA SER A 34 5.19 4.22 -16.68
C SER A 34 4.08 3.59 -17.52
N GLN A 35 3.60 2.41 -17.13
CA GLN A 35 2.46 1.76 -17.79
C GLN A 35 1.16 2.53 -17.58
N LEU A 36 0.91 3.01 -16.37
CA LEU A 36 -0.26 3.83 -16.06
C LEU A 36 -0.24 5.14 -16.86
N LYS A 37 0.93 5.79 -16.96
CA LYS A 37 1.10 6.99 -17.80
C LYS A 37 0.71 6.72 -19.25
N THR A 38 1.22 5.62 -19.81
CA THR A 38 0.90 5.23 -21.19
C THR A 38 -0.59 4.95 -21.38
N TYR A 39 -1.19 4.23 -20.43
CA TYR A 39 -2.61 3.91 -20.48
C TYR A 39 -3.49 5.16 -20.41
N LEU A 40 -3.22 6.06 -19.47
CA LEU A 40 -4.00 7.30 -19.30
C LEU A 40 -3.85 8.23 -20.50
N ALA A 41 -2.66 8.31 -21.11
CA ALA A 41 -2.46 9.09 -22.34
C ALA A 41 -3.35 8.59 -23.49
N LEU A 42 -3.57 7.28 -23.63
CA LEU A 42 -4.50 6.72 -24.61
C LEU A 42 -5.97 7.09 -24.35
N GLN A 43 -6.29 7.45 -23.11
CA GLN A 43 -7.63 7.90 -22.69
C GLN A 43 -7.75 9.45 -22.70
N GLY A 44 -6.73 10.16 -23.17
CA GLY A 44 -6.72 11.62 -23.24
C GLY A 44 -6.37 12.33 -21.92
N CYS A 45 -5.84 11.60 -20.93
CA CYS A 45 -5.40 12.15 -19.65
C CYS A 45 -3.86 12.20 -19.58
N GLU A 46 -3.30 13.36 -19.31
CA GLU A 46 -1.85 13.52 -19.12
C GLU A 46 -1.46 13.15 -17.68
N LEU A 47 -0.56 12.16 -17.50
CA LEU A 47 -0.04 11.81 -16.18
C LEU A 47 1.38 12.35 -16.00
N THR A 48 1.55 13.29 -15.08
CA THR A 48 2.85 13.70 -14.55
C THR A 48 3.29 12.70 -13.49
N VAL A 49 4.47 12.10 -13.66
CA VAL A 49 5.01 11.09 -12.75
C VAL A 49 6.21 11.65 -12.01
N ILE A 50 6.16 11.68 -10.69
CA ILE A 50 7.20 12.19 -9.81
C ILE A 50 7.72 11.06 -8.92
N PHE A 51 9.02 10.80 -9.00
CA PHE A 51 9.70 9.85 -8.13
C PHE A 51 10.34 10.59 -6.94
N HIS A 52 10.13 10.05 -5.74
CA HIS A 52 10.83 10.46 -4.53
C HIS A 52 11.64 9.31 -3.95
N ASP A 53 12.83 9.59 -3.50
CA ASP A 53 13.57 8.65 -2.69
C ASP A 53 13.01 8.61 -1.24
N ALA A 54 13.37 7.56 -0.50
CA ALA A 54 12.87 7.38 0.86
C ALA A 54 13.26 8.52 1.83
N LYS A 55 14.26 9.35 1.50
CA LYS A 55 14.72 10.46 2.35
C LYS A 55 13.87 11.71 2.16
N THR A 56 13.27 11.85 0.99
CA THR A 56 12.50 13.05 0.63
C THR A 56 10.98 12.82 0.77
N TRP A 57 10.57 11.57 0.97
CA TRP A 57 9.16 11.20 1.02
C TRP A 57 8.37 11.92 2.12
N ASP A 58 8.86 11.90 3.36
CA ASP A 58 8.11 12.43 4.52
C ASP A 58 8.03 13.98 4.58
N GLY A 59 8.86 14.68 3.82
CA GLY A 59 8.88 16.15 3.81
C GLY A 59 8.42 16.77 2.50
N CYS A 60 7.85 15.97 1.62
CA CYS A 60 7.60 16.37 0.26
C CYS A 60 6.34 17.23 0.14
N GLN A 61 6.51 18.50 -0.23
CA GLN A 61 5.37 19.38 -0.54
C GLN A 61 4.53 18.87 -1.73
N GLN A 62 5.15 18.13 -2.65
CA GLN A 62 4.44 17.55 -3.79
C GLN A 62 3.44 16.47 -3.41
N LEU A 63 3.52 15.89 -2.21
CA LEU A 63 2.49 14.97 -1.71
C LEU A 63 1.13 15.65 -1.58
N ALA A 64 1.12 16.93 -1.19
CA ALA A 64 -0.12 17.71 -1.08
C ALA A 64 -0.75 18.05 -2.43
N GLU A 65 0.04 17.97 -3.50
CA GLU A 65 -0.38 18.27 -4.89
C GLU A 65 -0.60 16.98 -5.71
N ALA A 66 -0.39 15.81 -5.12
CA ALA A 66 -0.57 14.55 -5.81
C ALA A 66 -2.03 14.12 -5.82
N ASP A 67 -2.52 13.76 -7.01
CA ASP A 67 -3.82 13.12 -7.19
C ASP A 67 -3.77 11.63 -6.88
N ILE A 68 -2.61 11.02 -7.15
CA ILE A 68 -2.35 9.58 -6.95
C ILE A 68 -1.02 9.41 -6.22
N MET A 69 -1.02 8.60 -5.18
CA MET A 69 0.19 8.17 -4.51
C MET A 69 0.36 6.66 -4.59
N MET A 70 1.54 6.21 -4.97
CA MET A 70 1.90 4.80 -5.04
C MET A 70 3.03 4.49 -4.06
N GLY A 71 2.86 3.45 -3.26
CA GLY A 71 3.88 3.00 -2.32
C GLY A 71 3.67 1.54 -1.95
N ASP A 72 4.64 0.99 -1.26
CA ASP A 72 4.55 -0.35 -0.69
C ASP A 72 4.43 -0.30 0.83
N ARG A 73 3.92 -1.35 1.41
CA ARG A 73 3.87 -1.54 2.86
C ARG A 73 4.15 -3.00 3.20
N LEU A 74 5.08 -3.20 4.11
CA LEU A 74 5.32 -4.51 4.69
C LEU A 74 4.30 -4.77 5.79
N ILE A 75 3.48 -5.79 5.59
CA ILE A 75 2.51 -6.27 6.57
C ILE A 75 3.15 -7.47 7.26
N GLY A 76 3.57 -7.31 8.52
CA GLY A 76 4.29 -8.33 9.29
C GLY A 76 3.38 -9.43 9.87
N GLU A 77 3.84 -10.05 10.97
CA GLU A 77 3.16 -11.16 11.65
C GLU A 77 1.82 -10.77 12.29
N ALA A 78 1.66 -9.48 12.62
CA ALA A 78 0.43 -8.91 13.17
C ALA A 78 -0.13 -7.88 12.18
N PRO A 79 -0.80 -8.34 11.11
CA PRO A 79 -1.28 -7.46 10.05
C PRO A 79 -2.22 -6.37 10.57
N GLU A 80 -3.09 -6.69 11.51
CA GLU A 80 -4.00 -5.73 12.13
C GLU A 80 -3.25 -4.59 12.83
N TYR A 81 -2.17 -4.89 13.55
CA TYR A 81 -1.36 -3.87 14.22
C TYR A 81 -0.58 -3.02 13.22
N THR A 82 0.04 -3.66 12.23
CA THR A 82 0.82 -2.95 11.19
C THR A 82 -0.07 -2.01 10.37
N LEU A 83 -1.26 -2.46 10.02
CA LEU A 83 -2.22 -1.66 9.27
C LEU A 83 -2.75 -0.49 10.12
N GLU A 84 -3.04 -0.71 11.40
CA GLU A 84 -3.44 0.35 12.31
C GLU A 84 -2.33 1.41 12.46
N GLN A 85 -1.08 0.98 12.68
CA GLN A 85 0.06 1.89 12.77
C GLN A 85 0.25 2.69 11.48
N TRP A 86 0.09 2.05 10.34
CA TRP A 86 0.14 2.75 9.06
C TRP A 86 -0.92 3.85 8.96
N LEU A 87 -2.18 3.53 9.29
CA LEU A 87 -3.26 4.51 9.25
C LEU A 87 -3.05 5.68 10.24
N ARG A 88 -2.42 5.43 11.38
CA ARG A 88 -2.17 6.47 12.40
C ARG A 88 -0.94 7.31 12.15
N CYS A 89 0.13 6.70 11.66
CA CYS A 89 1.46 7.31 11.63
C CYS A 89 1.86 7.83 10.25
N ASP A 90 1.15 7.44 9.19
CA ASP A 90 1.46 7.91 7.85
C ASP A 90 0.96 9.35 7.66
N THR A 91 1.86 10.22 7.26
CA THR A 91 1.59 11.63 7.01
C THR A 91 0.70 11.88 5.78
N LEU A 92 0.44 10.86 4.99
CA LEU A 92 -0.35 10.95 3.76
C LEU A 92 -1.84 11.18 4.01
N TRP A 93 -2.40 10.54 5.03
CA TRP A 93 -3.85 10.56 5.25
C TRP A 93 -4.45 11.94 5.45
N PRO A 94 -3.80 12.89 6.17
CA PRO A 94 -4.29 14.25 6.26
C PRO A 94 -4.33 15.01 4.93
N HIS A 95 -3.56 14.56 3.93
CA HIS A 95 -3.58 15.15 2.58
C HIS A 95 -4.64 14.52 1.67
N LEU A 96 -4.92 13.24 1.87
CA LEU A 96 -5.91 12.49 1.09
C LEU A 96 -7.34 12.68 1.58
N LEU A 97 -7.51 12.79 2.90
CA LEU A 97 -8.82 12.88 3.54
C LEU A 97 -9.12 14.33 3.94
N SER A 98 -10.36 14.75 3.80
CA SER A 98 -10.80 15.99 4.44
C SER A 98 -10.67 15.90 5.96
N ALA A 99 -10.54 17.02 6.65
CA ALA A 99 -10.41 17.05 8.11
C ALA A 99 -11.52 16.26 8.85
N PRO A 100 -12.81 16.33 8.47
CA PRO A 100 -13.84 15.50 9.07
C PRO A 100 -13.66 13.99 8.81
N GLN A 101 -13.24 13.60 7.59
CA GLN A 101 -12.98 12.21 7.23
C GLN A 101 -11.81 11.64 8.02
N PHE A 102 -10.72 12.41 8.13
CA PHE A 102 -9.55 12.02 8.92
C PHE A 102 -9.89 11.90 10.41
N ALA A 103 -10.63 12.85 10.98
CA ALA A 103 -11.08 12.78 12.38
C ALA A 103 -11.97 11.55 12.61
N HIS A 104 -12.87 11.23 11.68
CA HIS A 104 -13.70 10.04 11.76
C HIS A 104 -12.88 8.74 11.69
N LEU A 105 -11.88 8.67 10.80
CA LEU A 105 -10.95 7.54 10.72
C LEU A 105 -10.22 7.33 12.04
N MET A 106 -9.66 8.39 12.63
CA MET A 106 -8.95 8.31 13.92
C MET A 106 -9.88 7.85 15.05
N ALA A 107 -11.08 8.40 15.16
CA ALA A 107 -12.06 7.98 16.14
C ALA A 107 -12.46 6.49 15.99
N THR A 108 -12.56 6.02 14.74
CA THR A 108 -12.86 4.62 14.46
C THR A 108 -11.70 3.71 14.90
N LEU A 109 -10.45 4.10 14.62
CA LEU A 109 -9.26 3.36 15.07
C LEU A 109 -9.15 3.34 16.60
N ASP A 110 -9.51 4.43 17.29
CA ASP A 110 -9.54 4.48 18.75
C ASP A 110 -10.60 3.51 19.32
N ALA A 111 -11.75 3.43 18.68
CA ALA A 111 -12.79 2.46 19.06
C ALA A 111 -12.32 1.00 18.84
N VAL A 112 -11.52 0.73 17.80
CA VAL A 112 -10.94 -0.60 17.55
C VAL A 112 -9.97 -1.00 18.66
N GLN A 113 -9.14 -0.07 19.15
CA GLN A 113 -8.15 -0.38 20.20
C GLN A 113 -8.76 -0.86 21.52
N VAL A 114 -9.95 -0.40 21.87
CA VAL A 114 -10.62 -0.79 23.12
C VAL A 114 -11.39 -2.11 23.02
N LEU A 115 -11.42 -2.73 21.84
CA LEU A 115 -12.06 -4.05 21.68
C LEU A 115 -11.30 -5.14 22.45
N PRO A 116 -12.02 -6.06 23.11
CA PRO A 116 -11.43 -6.96 24.12
C PRO A 116 -10.53 -8.05 23.51
N ASP A 117 -10.76 -8.44 22.29
CA ASP A 117 -10.05 -9.57 21.68
C ASP A 117 -9.47 -9.26 20.29
N ALA A 118 -8.47 -10.03 19.90
CA ALA A 118 -7.78 -9.86 18.62
C ALA A 118 -8.68 -10.13 17.41
N ALA A 119 -9.61 -11.07 17.50
CA ALA A 119 -10.50 -11.41 16.39
C ALA A 119 -11.48 -10.27 16.13
N ALA A 120 -12.04 -9.66 17.18
CA ALA A 120 -12.91 -8.50 17.07
C ALA A 120 -12.14 -7.30 16.48
N ARG A 121 -10.90 -7.04 16.93
CA ARG A 121 -10.05 -5.98 16.36
C ARG A 121 -9.75 -6.22 14.88
N HIS A 122 -9.37 -7.47 14.54
CA HIS A 122 -9.09 -7.83 13.15
C HIS A 122 -10.30 -7.60 12.24
N LEU A 123 -11.50 -8.01 12.69
CA LEU A 123 -12.73 -7.81 11.93
C LEU A 123 -13.05 -6.32 11.74
N ALA A 124 -12.92 -5.52 12.80
CA ALA A 124 -13.17 -4.09 12.76
C ALA A 124 -12.18 -3.35 11.84
N LEU A 125 -10.89 -3.69 11.90
CA LEU A 125 -9.88 -3.14 10.98
C LEU A 125 -10.15 -3.55 9.53
N LYS A 126 -10.55 -4.79 9.28
CA LYS A 126 -10.95 -5.22 7.94
C LYS A 126 -12.09 -4.36 7.39
N GLU A 127 -13.07 -4.01 8.21
CA GLU A 127 -14.16 -3.12 7.80
C GLU A 127 -13.64 -1.70 7.46
N VAL A 128 -12.73 -1.15 8.27
CA VAL A 128 -12.08 0.15 7.98
C VAL A 128 -11.41 0.13 6.61
N PHE A 129 -10.61 -0.92 6.33
CA PHE A 129 -9.96 -1.07 5.04
C PHE A 129 -10.94 -1.23 3.89
N THR A 130 -11.99 -2.02 4.08
CA THR A 130 -13.03 -2.19 3.07
C THR A 130 -13.65 -0.84 2.69
N ARG A 131 -13.98 -0.01 3.66
CA ARG A 131 -14.53 1.33 3.43
C ARG A 131 -13.54 2.27 2.72
N LEU A 132 -12.25 2.21 3.07
CA LEU A 132 -11.21 2.99 2.37
C LEU A 132 -11.07 2.55 0.91
N MET A 133 -11.19 1.26 0.62
CA MET A 133 -11.19 0.74 -0.76
C MET A 133 -12.44 1.12 -1.52
N GLU A 134 -13.63 0.99 -0.92
CA GLU A 134 -14.91 1.35 -1.55
C GLU A 134 -15.00 2.85 -1.86
N SER A 135 -14.36 3.69 -1.06
CA SER A 135 -14.26 5.14 -1.33
C SER A 135 -13.11 5.53 -2.25
N ALA A 136 -12.41 4.56 -2.82
CA ALA A 136 -11.25 4.73 -3.70
C ALA A 136 -10.05 5.51 -3.08
N PHE A 137 -10.01 5.70 -1.76
CA PHE A 137 -8.85 6.27 -1.08
C PHE A 137 -7.68 5.30 -0.99
N LEU A 138 -7.96 4.00 -1.10
CA LEU A 138 -6.96 2.95 -1.07
C LEU A 138 -7.28 1.90 -2.13
N THR A 139 -6.34 1.68 -3.06
CA THR A 139 -6.45 0.66 -4.10
C THR A 139 -5.28 -0.31 -3.98
N PRO A 140 -5.47 -1.52 -3.44
CA PRO A 140 -4.44 -2.54 -3.45
C PRO A 140 -4.13 -2.96 -4.88
N LEU A 141 -2.86 -2.94 -5.27
CA LEU A 141 -2.45 -3.29 -6.62
C LEU A 141 -1.99 -4.75 -6.71
N PHE A 142 -1.07 -5.16 -5.83
CA PHE A 142 -0.52 -6.52 -5.79
C PHE A 142 0.19 -6.80 -4.47
N ASN A 143 0.52 -8.06 -4.23
CA ASN A 143 1.39 -8.49 -3.15
C ASN A 143 2.72 -8.96 -3.73
N TYR A 144 3.84 -8.53 -3.12
CA TYR A 144 5.16 -9.04 -3.46
C TYR A 144 5.30 -10.50 -3.03
N GLN A 145 5.88 -11.28 -3.92
CA GLN A 145 6.35 -12.61 -3.59
C GLN A 145 7.88 -12.61 -3.55
N TYR A 146 8.43 -12.82 -2.36
CA TYR A 146 9.87 -12.96 -2.20
C TYR A 146 10.28 -14.40 -2.46
N GLN A 147 11.35 -14.55 -3.23
CA GLN A 147 11.97 -15.85 -3.48
C GLN A 147 13.45 -15.77 -3.14
N ILE A 148 13.97 -16.82 -2.53
CA ILE A 148 15.40 -16.99 -2.32
C ILE A 148 15.88 -18.18 -3.13
N SER A 149 16.97 -17.99 -3.85
CA SER A 149 17.69 -19.07 -4.50
C SER A 149 18.98 -19.32 -3.72
N ALA A 150 19.20 -20.56 -3.34
CA ALA A 150 20.41 -20.98 -2.65
C ALA A 150 21.10 -22.12 -3.44
N PRO A 151 22.41 -22.28 -3.34
CA PRO A 151 23.09 -23.43 -3.89
C PRO A 151 22.49 -24.75 -3.39
N PRO A 152 22.55 -25.84 -4.18
CA PRO A 152 22.10 -27.15 -3.73
C PRO A 152 22.77 -27.54 -2.40
N GLY A 153 21.96 -28.04 -1.47
CA GLY A 153 22.44 -28.45 -0.16
C GLY A 153 22.32 -27.39 0.94
N VAL A 154 22.12 -26.14 0.62
CA VAL A 154 21.83 -25.12 1.66
C VAL A 154 20.40 -25.31 2.16
N ASN A 155 20.26 -25.50 3.47
CA ASN A 155 18.97 -25.72 4.14
C ASN A 155 18.77 -24.71 5.28
N GLY A 156 17.56 -24.63 5.82
CA GLY A 156 17.24 -23.85 7.03
C GLY A 156 17.10 -22.34 6.82
N ILE A 157 17.14 -21.86 5.58
CA ILE A 157 16.84 -20.45 5.30
C ILE A 157 15.32 -20.26 5.34
N ARG A 158 14.88 -19.28 6.12
CA ARG A 158 13.46 -18.93 6.25
C ARG A 158 13.22 -17.49 5.87
N LEU A 159 12.06 -17.23 5.33
CA LEU A 159 11.55 -15.86 5.17
C LEU A 159 10.63 -15.56 6.35
N ASN A 160 10.96 -14.53 7.12
CA ASN A 160 10.07 -14.10 8.18
C ASN A 160 8.91 -13.26 7.59
N PRO A 161 7.79 -13.10 8.33
CA PRO A 161 6.65 -12.31 7.86
C PRO A 161 6.94 -10.82 7.59
N ARG A 162 8.09 -10.31 8.04
CA ARG A 162 8.55 -8.95 7.71
C ARG A 162 9.31 -8.86 6.38
N GLY A 163 9.37 -9.96 5.64
CA GLY A 163 10.09 -10.01 4.36
C GLY A 163 11.61 -10.10 4.49
N TRP A 164 12.15 -10.40 5.68
CA TRP A 164 13.58 -10.56 5.91
C TRP A 164 13.95 -12.03 5.90
N PHE A 165 15.11 -12.33 5.33
CA PHE A 165 15.65 -13.68 5.35
C PHE A 165 16.33 -13.95 6.69
N ASP A 166 15.93 -15.05 7.32
CA ASP A 166 16.53 -15.56 8.55
C ASP A 166 17.49 -16.71 8.20
N PHE A 167 18.75 -16.53 8.53
CA PHE A 167 19.83 -17.50 8.31
C PHE A 167 20.28 -18.19 9.58
N THR A 168 19.63 -17.96 10.74
CA THR A 168 20.07 -18.48 12.04
C THR A 168 20.07 -20.00 12.09
N GLU A 169 19.23 -20.65 11.32
CA GLU A 169 19.17 -22.11 11.18
C GLU A 169 19.73 -22.61 9.84
N ALA A 170 20.43 -21.77 9.11
CA ALA A 170 21.03 -22.16 7.84
C ALA A 170 22.21 -23.12 8.05
N TRP A 171 22.23 -24.23 7.30
CA TRP A 171 23.25 -25.24 7.40
C TRP A 171 23.55 -25.91 6.05
N LEU A 172 24.74 -26.47 5.93
CA LEU A 172 25.17 -27.33 4.84
C LEU A 172 25.30 -28.77 5.35
N PRO A 173 24.82 -29.77 4.61
CA PRO A 173 25.11 -31.16 4.96
C PRO A 173 26.62 -31.42 4.90
N ALA A 174 27.11 -32.22 5.85
CA ALA A 174 28.52 -32.61 5.91
C ALA A 174 28.92 -33.50 4.72
#